data_38e72b74906337e10e5a89e9477c47e7
#
_entry.id   38e72b74906337e10e5a89e9477c47e7
#
_cell.length_a   1.000
_cell.length_b   1.000
_cell.length_c   1.000
_cell.angle_alpha   90.00
_cell.angle_beta   90.00
_cell.angle_gamma   90.00
#
_symmetry.space_group_name_H-M   'P 1'
#
loop_
_entity.id
_entity.type
_entity.pdbx_description
1 polymer ?
#
loop_
_entity_poly.entity_id
_entity_poly.type
_entity_poly.pdbx_seq_one_letter_code
_entity_poly.pdbx_strand_id
1 'polypeptide(L)'
;VCDSADENNLGKAFGIHKALDMAGSAIGIFISFLLLENSGKNIAYKELFTISIIPAILGLFMFFFVKEKRPHCAMNKREPFWQNMKKLDDQLKLYLLVAFMFTLGNSSNAFLLLRAKSVGFDDKNVILLYFIFNLTASILSIPLGRLSDRIGRKKLLVTGYIVFSTVYLGFAFASSQATIIVAFILYGFYTAMITGVERAFIAEISPKDLKGTMLGLHSTIVGVALLPASLIAGLLWDGFGAPTMFIFGSGMSLLAALTLLLFMKNKTLLVNKNA
;
A
#
# COMPACT_ATOMS: atom_id res chain seq x y z
N VAL A 1 -7.82 -8.26 -12.51
CA VAL A 1 -8.19 -6.83 -12.55
C VAL A 1 -7.78 -6.22 -13.88
N CYS A 2 -6.50 -6.33 -14.30
CA CYS A 2 -6.02 -5.74 -15.56
C CYS A 2 -6.77 -6.25 -16.80
N ASP A 3 -7.15 -7.53 -16.84
CA ASP A 3 -7.82 -8.16 -17.98
C ASP A 3 -9.34 -7.90 -18.00
N SER A 4 -9.88 -7.36 -16.91
CA SER A 4 -11.32 -7.14 -16.73
C SER A 4 -11.71 -5.67 -16.67
N ALA A 5 -10.75 -4.75 -16.66
CA ALA A 5 -10.97 -3.32 -16.57
C ALA A 5 -10.37 -2.60 -17.80
N ASP A 6 -11.08 -1.55 -18.26
CA ASP A 6 -10.57 -0.68 -19.30
C ASP A 6 -9.35 0.10 -18.81
N GLU A 7 -8.42 0.42 -19.72
CA GLU A 7 -7.19 1.16 -19.39
C GLU A 7 -7.47 2.52 -18.71
N ASN A 8 -8.59 3.16 -19.07
CA ASN A 8 -9.01 4.44 -18.49
C ASN A 8 -9.62 4.31 -17.07
N ASN A 9 -9.97 3.10 -16.63
CA ASN A 9 -10.65 2.83 -15.36
C ASN A 9 -9.82 1.94 -14.41
N LEU A 10 -8.53 1.76 -14.66
CA LEU A 10 -7.66 0.92 -13.83
C LEU A 10 -7.57 1.43 -12.38
N GLY A 11 -7.52 2.75 -12.18
CA GLY A 11 -7.50 3.34 -10.84
C GLY A 11 -8.76 3.00 -10.05
N LYS A 12 -9.93 3.12 -10.67
CA LYS A 12 -11.21 2.71 -10.08
C LYS A 12 -11.22 1.21 -9.75
N ALA A 13 -10.77 0.36 -10.68
CA ALA A 13 -10.79 -1.08 -10.51
C ALA A 13 -9.86 -1.56 -9.38
N PHE A 14 -8.63 -1.06 -9.32
CA PHE A 14 -7.72 -1.34 -8.21
C PHE A 14 -8.16 -0.67 -6.91
N GLY A 15 -8.83 0.49 -6.98
CA GLY A 15 -9.45 1.15 -5.85
C GLY A 15 -10.57 0.32 -5.22
N ILE A 16 -11.44 -0.31 -6.01
CA ILE A 16 -12.47 -1.25 -5.52
C ILE A 16 -11.81 -2.47 -4.86
N HIS A 17 -10.81 -3.07 -5.53
CA HIS A 17 -10.10 -4.20 -4.96
C HIS A 17 -9.48 -3.85 -3.59
N LYS A 18 -8.84 -2.67 -3.51
CA LYS A 18 -8.22 -2.21 -2.23
C LYS A 18 -9.27 -1.86 -1.18
N ALA A 19 -10.40 -1.28 -1.55
CA ALA A 19 -11.49 -0.98 -0.62
C ALA A 19 -12.02 -2.26 0.04
N LEU A 20 -12.24 -3.31 -0.74
CA LEU A 20 -12.70 -4.61 -0.23
C LEU A 20 -11.66 -5.29 0.67
N ASP A 21 -10.38 -5.22 0.29
CA ASP A 21 -9.25 -5.72 1.10
C ASP A 21 -9.21 -5.02 2.49
N MET A 22 -9.28 -3.68 2.49
CA MET A 22 -9.29 -2.90 3.74
C MET A 22 -10.58 -3.07 4.54
N ALA A 23 -11.74 -3.25 3.89
CA ALA A 23 -12.99 -3.55 4.57
C ALA A 23 -12.94 -4.90 5.31
N GLY A 24 -12.41 -5.93 4.65
CA GLY A 24 -12.20 -7.24 5.28
C GLY A 24 -11.27 -7.14 6.49
N SER A 25 -10.16 -6.40 6.35
CA SER A 25 -9.24 -6.13 7.46
C SER A 25 -9.94 -5.37 8.60
N ALA A 26 -10.70 -4.33 8.31
CA ALA A 26 -11.45 -3.56 9.32
C ALA A 26 -12.45 -4.45 10.09
N ILE A 27 -13.22 -5.27 9.38
CA ILE A 27 -14.17 -6.22 10.00
C ILE A 27 -13.42 -7.19 10.94
N GLY A 28 -12.32 -7.78 10.47
CA GLY A 28 -11.52 -8.70 11.27
C GLY A 28 -10.95 -8.04 12.54
N ILE A 29 -10.45 -6.80 12.43
CA ILE A 29 -9.93 -6.02 13.56
C ILE A 29 -11.05 -5.69 14.54
N PHE A 30 -12.24 -5.31 14.05
CA PHE A 30 -13.39 -5.00 14.89
C PHE A 30 -13.89 -6.23 15.67
N ILE A 31 -13.97 -7.40 15.02
CA ILE A 31 -14.28 -8.67 15.69
C ILE A 31 -13.24 -8.97 16.77
N SER A 32 -11.94 -8.78 16.46
CA SER A 32 -10.85 -8.96 17.41
C SER A 32 -10.99 -8.05 18.63
N PHE A 33 -11.36 -6.78 18.41
CA PHE A 33 -11.62 -5.82 19.48
C PHE A 33 -12.74 -6.28 20.41
N LEU A 34 -13.89 -6.72 19.86
CA LEU A 34 -15.04 -7.20 20.64
C LEU A 34 -14.72 -8.46 21.45
N LEU A 35 -13.95 -9.39 20.88
CA LEU A 35 -13.55 -10.62 21.59
C LEU A 35 -12.60 -10.30 22.73
N LEU A 36 -11.64 -9.39 22.55
CA LEU A 36 -10.69 -8.99 23.59
C LEU A 36 -11.37 -8.17 24.71
N GLU A 37 -12.49 -7.51 24.43
CA GLU A 37 -13.26 -6.79 25.44
C GLU A 37 -14.03 -7.71 26.36
N ASN A 38 -14.57 -8.82 25.82
CA ASN A 38 -15.49 -9.71 26.55
C ASN A 38 -14.81 -10.90 27.24
N SER A 39 -13.56 -11.24 26.88
CA SER A 39 -12.86 -12.43 27.35
C SER A 39 -11.55 -12.08 28.07
N GLY A 40 -11.14 -12.91 29.04
CA GLY A 40 -9.81 -12.81 29.66
C GLY A 40 -8.70 -13.01 28.62
N LYS A 41 -7.60 -12.23 28.70
CA LYS A 41 -6.56 -12.10 27.65
C LYS A 41 -6.11 -13.41 26.99
N ASN A 42 -5.84 -14.46 27.78
CA ASN A 42 -5.30 -15.74 27.26
C ASN A 42 -6.35 -16.58 26.50
N ILE A 43 -7.61 -16.51 26.91
CA ILE A 43 -8.71 -17.25 26.28
C ILE A 43 -9.07 -16.57 24.95
N ALA A 44 -9.13 -15.26 24.94
CA ALA A 44 -9.47 -14.46 23.77
C ALA A 44 -8.54 -14.69 22.58
N TYR A 45 -7.23 -14.81 22.77
CA TYR A 45 -6.30 -15.06 21.66
C TYR A 45 -6.53 -16.45 21.02
N LYS A 46 -6.75 -17.49 21.82
CA LYS A 46 -7.04 -18.85 21.31
C LYS A 46 -8.34 -18.87 20.49
N GLU A 47 -9.40 -18.26 21.00
CA GLU A 47 -10.68 -18.15 20.31
C GLU A 47 -10.56 -17.36 19.01
N LEU A 48 -9.80 -16.26 19.02
CA LEU A 48 -9.55 -15.41 17.87
C LEU A 48 -8.86 -16.17 16.73
N PHE A 49 -7.80 -16.93 17.03
CA PHE A 49 -7.13 -17.77 16.06
C PHE A 49 -8.04 -18.89 15.54
N THR A 50 -8.88 -19.48 16.38
CA THR A 50 -9.82 -20.54 15.97
C THR A 50 -10.90 -19.98 15.05
N ILE A 51 -11.48 -18.81 15.38
CA ILE A 51 -12.52 -18.17 14.57
C ILE A 51 -11.95 -17.71 13.21
N SER A 52 -10.68 -17.29 13.15
CA SER A 52 -10.04 -16.82 11.90
C SER A 52 -9.91 -17.92 10.82
N ILE A 53 -10.04 -19.20 11.20
CA ILE A 53 -10.07 -20.33 10.26
C ILE A 53 -11.31 -20.24 9.35
N ILE A 54 -12.45 -19.78 9.86
CA ILE A 54 -13.71 -19.70 9.11
C ILE A 54 -13.58 -18.81 7.86
N PRO A 55 -13.20 -17.52 7.96
CA PRO A 55 -13.04 -16.68 6.78
C PRO A 55 -11.89 -17.16 5.86
N ALA A 56 -10.85 -17.80 6.40
CA ALA A 56 -9.77 -18.37 5.58
C ALA A 56 -10.30 -19.51 4.69
N ILE A 57 -11.08 -20.43 5.24
CA ILE A 57 -11.71 -21.51 4.48
C ILE A 57 -12.71 -20.95 3.46
N LEU A 58 -13.56 -19.98 3.85
CA LEU A 58 -14.49 -19.33 2.92
C LEU A 58 -13.77 -18.64 1.76
N GLY A 59 -12.62 -17.98 2.03
CA GLY A 59 -11.79 -17.39 0.99
C GLY A 59 -11.27 -18.43 -0.01
N LEU A 60 -10.83 -19.60 0.45
CA LEU A 60 -10.42 -20.71 -0.42
C LEU A 60 -11.59 -21.23 -1.27
N PHE A 61 -12.77 -21.37 -0.68
CA PHE A 61 -13.97 -21.78 -1.41
C PHE A 61 -14.34 -20.84 -2.56
N MET A 62 -14.10 -19.52 -2.38
CA MET A 62 -14.39 -18.53 -3.43
C MET A 62 -13.57 -18.75 -4.70
N PHE A 63 -12.39 -19.39 -4.65
CA PHE A 63 -11.62 -19.73 -5.86
C PHE A 63 -12.36 -20.64 -6.82
N PHE A 64 -13.25 -21.52 -6.35
CA PHE A 64 -14.04 -22.38 -7.22
C PHE A 64 -15.07 -21.64 -8.08
N PHE A 65 -15.44 -20.41 -7.67
CA PHE A 65 -16.40 -19.58 -8.41
C PHE A 65 -15.74 -18.60 -9.38
N VAL A 66 -14.42 -18.47 -9.34
CA VAL A 66 -13.68 -17.57 -10.24
C VAL A 66 -13.59 -18.18 -11.62
N LYS A 67 -14.27 -17.56 -12.60
CA LYS A 67 -14.12 -17.90 -14.00
C LYS A 67 -12.97 -17.11 -14.62
N GLU A 68 -11.92 -17.82 -15.02
CA GLU A 68 -10.80 -17.21 -15.74
C GLU A 68 -11.25 -16.79 -17.16
N LYS A 69 -11.12 -15.51 -17.49
CA LYS A 69 -11.17 -15.07 -18.88
C LYS A 69 -9.85 -15.48 -19.52
N ARG A 70 -9.87 -16.54 -20.34
CA ARG A 70 -8.68 -16.93 -21.11
C ARG A 70 -8.31 -15.76 -22.03
N PRO A 71 -7.12 -15.18 -21.92
CA PRO A 71 -6.67 -14.22 -22.90
C PRO A 71 -6.55 -14.91 -24.25
N HIS A 72 -7.12 -14.33 -25.29
CA HIS A 72 -6.94 -14.78 -26.69
C HIS A 72 -5.53 -14.43 -27.22
N CYS A 73 -4.52 -14.46 -26.38
CA CYS A 73 -3.13 -14.32 -26.81
C CYS A 73 -2.58 -15.68 -27.17
N ALA A 74 -2.19 -15.86 -28.44
CA ALA A 74 -1.34 -16.95 -28.86
C ALA A 74 -0.19 -17.10 -27.86
N MET A 75 0.08 -18.34 -27.40
CA MET A 75 1.19 -18.66 -26.53
C MET A 75 2.53 -18.40 -27.29
N ASN A 76 2.91 -17.13 -27.41
CA ASN A 76 4.29 -16.81 -27.75
C ASN A 76 5.15 -17.38 -26.62
N LYS A 77 6.21 -18.12 -27.01
CA LYS A 77 7.17 -18.70 -26.05
C LYS A 77 7.51 -17.66 -25.01
N ARG A 78 7.17 -17.93 -23.76
CA ARG A 78 7.51 -17.05 -22.62
C ARG A 78 9.03 -16.95 -22.58
N GLU A 79 9.55 -15.80 -22.97
CA GLU A 79 10.99 -15.55 -22.81
C GLU A 79 11.35 -15.61 -21.31
N PRO A 80 12.54 -16.09 -20.95
CA PRO A 80 12.97 -16.12 -19.56
C PRO A 80 12.88 -14.73 -18.94
N PHE A 81 12.43 -14.65 -17.70
CA PHE A 81 12.23 -13.41 -16.93
C PHE A 81 13.45 -12.45 -17.02
N TRP A 82 14.66 -12.99 -16.96
CA TRP A 82 15.90 -12.23 -17.03
C TRP A 82 16.15 -11.52 -18.37
N GLN A 83 15.65 -12.05 -19.49
CA GLN A 83 15.77 -11.42 -20.79
C GLN A 83 14.79 -10.25 -20.92
N ASN A 84 13.61 -10.37 -20.30
CA ASN A 84 12.63 -9.30 -20.25
C ASN A 84 13.10 -8.14 -19.36
N MET A 85 13.88 -8.37 -18.32
CA MET A 85 14.48 -7.31 -17.50
C MET A 85 15.44 -6.39 -18.27
N LYS A 86 16.17 -6.93 -19.25
CA LYS A 86 17.06 -6.11 -20.10
C LYS A 86 16.29 -5.20 -21.07
N LYS A 87 15.05 -5.58 -21.42
CA LYS A 87 14.16 -4.83 -22.31
C LYS A 87 13.25 -3.84 -21.57
N LEU A 88 13.40 -3.68 -20.25
CA LEU A 88 12.59 -2.77 -19.45
C LEU A 88 12.82 -1.32 -19.90
N ASP A 89 11.72 -0.59 -20.14
CA ASP A 89 11.76 0.85 -20.37
C ASP A 89 12.37 1.58 -19.17
N ASP A 90 13.15 2.61 -19.43
CA ASP A 90 13.83 3.38 -18.39
C ASP A 90 12.85 4.07 -17.43
N GLN A 91 11.64 4.41 -17.90
CA GLN A 91 10.58 4.94 -17.04
C GLN A 91 10.10 3.89 -16.02
N LEU A 92 10.01 2.63 -16.44
CA LEU A 92 9.60 1.55 -15.55
C LEU A 92 10.71 1.24 -14.52
N LYS A 93 11.99 1.21 -14.94
CA LYS A 93 13.15 1.05 -14.02
C LYS A 93 13.18 2.16 -12.98
N LEU A 94 12.98 3.41 -13.44
CA LEU A 94 12.91 4.57 -12.56
C LEU A 94 11.80 4.44 -11.53
N TYR A 95 10.61 4.02 -11.97
CA TYR A 95 9.48 3.84 -11.05
C TYR A 95 9.74 2.72 -10.02
N LEU A 96 10.35 1.60 -10.44
CA LEU A 96 10.72 0.53 -9.53
C LEU A 96 11.76 0.99 -8.49
N LEU A 97 12.70 1.86 -8.89
CA LEU A 97 13.65 2.51 -7.97
C LEU A 97 12.92 3.42 -6.98
N VAL A 98 11.97 4.23 -7.45
CA VAL A 98 11.14 5.11 -6.60
C VAL A 98 10.34 4.28 -5.60
N ALA A 99 9.72 3.17 -6.04
CA ALA A 99 8.98 2.27 -5.16
C ALA A 99 9.88 1.62 -4.10
N PHE A 100 11.10 1.23 -4.47
CA PHE A 100 12.12 0.72 -3.53
C PHE A 100 12.49 1.78 -2.48
N MET A 101 12.85 3.00 -2.92
CA MET A 101 13.19 4.11 -2.03
C MET A 101 12.06 4.45 -1.06
N PHE A 102 10.84 4.55 -1.59
CA PHE A 102 9.66 4.81 -0.78
C PHE A 102 9.45 3.70 0.26
N THR A 103 9.56 2.43 -0.14
CA THR A 103 9.38 1.28 0.76
C THR A 103 10.45 1.24 1.86
N LEU A 104 11.69 1.67 1.58
CA LEU A 104 12.71 1.80 2.63
C LEU A 104 12.32 2.79 3.73
N GLY A 105 11.56 3.84 3.40
CA GLY A 105 11.00 4.79 4.36
C GLY A 105 9.70 4.30 5.01
N ASN A 106 8.97 3.40 4.37
CA ASN A 106 7.69 2.87 4.80
C ASN A 106 7.88 1.53 5.54
N SER A 107 8.29 1.60 6.79
CA SER A 107 8.49 0.43 7.65
C SER A 107 7.18 -0.29 8.04
N SER A 108 7.30 -1.37 8.79
CA SER A 108 6.15 -2.12 9.29
C SER A 108 5.17 -1.25 10.08
N ASN A 109 3.86 -1.45 9.86
CA ASN A 109 2.79 -0.81 10.63
C ASN A 109 2.89 -1.05 12.15
N ALA A 110 3.66 -2.07 12.57
CA ALA A 110 3.92 -2.33 13.98
C ALA A 110 4.55 -1.11 14.70
N PHE A 111 5.40 -0.34 14.01
CA PHE A 111 6.01 0.87 14.58
C PHE A 111 4.99 2.00 14.84
N LEU A 112 3.94 2.10 14.02
CA LEU A 112 2.83 3.03 14.25
C LEU A 112 2.08 2.68 15.55
N LEU A 113 1.83 1.37 15.75
CA LEU A 113 1.16 0.86 16.96
C LEU A 113 2.04 1.05 18.20
N LEU A 114 3.36 0.78 18.09
CA LEU A 114 4.33 1.05 19.15
C LEU A 114 4.38 2.54 19.50
N ARG A 115 4.30 3.43 18.49
CA ARG A 115 4.26 4.86 18.71
C ARG A 115 3.00 5.28 19.48
N ALA A 116 1.85 4.73 19.12
CA ALA A 116 0.61 4.98 19.85
C ALA A 116 0.75 4.55 21.33
N LYS A 117 1.32 3.36 21.60
CA LYS A 117 1.60 2.91 22.97
C LYS A 117 2.55 3.85 23.71
N SER A 118 3.62 4.34 23.07
CA SER A 118 4.57 5.27 23.69
C SER A 118 3.96 6.63 24.08
N VAL A 119 2.82 7.00 23.45
CA VAL A 119 2.07 8.24 23.77
C VAL A 119 0.93 7.96 24.79
N GLY A 120 0.82 6.73 25.30
CA GLY A 120 -0.09 6.38 26.39
C GLY A 120 -1.42 5.73 25.96
N PHE A 121 -1.49 5.15 24.77
CA PHE A 121 -2.62 4.29 24.41
C PHE A 121 -2.45 2.90 25.01
N ASP A 122 -3.52 2.35 25.56
CA ASP A 122 -3.62 0.95 25.97
C ASP A 122 -3.82 0.00 24.77
N ASP A 123 -3.68 -1.29 25.00
CA ASP A 123 -3.77 -2.31 23.93
C ASP A 123 -5.10 -2.27 23.16
N LYS A 124 -6.22 -2.02 23.86
CA LYS A 124 -7.54 -1.96 23.24
C LYS A 124 -7.66 -0.76 22.31
N ASN A 125 -7.25 0.41 22.77
CA ASN A 125 -7.32 1.64 21.98
C ASN A 125 -6.35 1.62 20.79
N VAL A 126 -5.20 0.94 20.91
CA VAL A 126 -4.30 0.70 19.77
C VAL A 126 -4.98 -0.13 18.68
N ILE A 127 -5.74 -1.16 19.04
CA ILE A 127 -6.53 -1.95 18.07
C ILE A 127 -7.59 -1.08 17.41
N LEU A 128 -8.25 -0.22 18.17
CA LEU A 128 -9.25 0.71 17.64
C LEU A 128 -8.64 1.74 16.67
N LEU A 129 -7.43 2.25 16.95
CA LEU A 129 -6.70 3.11 16.01
C LEU A 129 -6.42 2.39 14.69
N TYR A 130 -6.02 1.11 14.75
CA TYR A 130 -5.77 0.31 13.56
C TYR A 130 -7.06 0.02 12.78
N PHE A 131 -8.19 -0.14 13.48
CA PHE A 131 -9.52 -0.21 12.87
C PHE A 131 -9.85 1.09 12.12
N ILE A 132 -9.70 2.25 12.75
CA ILE A 132 -9.96 3.58 12.16
C ILE A 132 -9.13 3.78 10.90
N PHE A 133 -7.84 3.43 10.94
CA PHE A 133 -6.96 3.46 9.77
C PHE A 133 -7.51 2.62 8.60
N ASN A 134 -7.83 1.34 8.85
CA ASN A 134 -8.32 0.44 7.80
C ASN A 134 -9.70 0.88 7.26
N LEU A 135 -10.59 1.36 8.13
CA LEU A 135 -11.91 1.88 7.75
C LEU A 135 -11.77 3.11 6.85
N THR A 136 -10.91 4.06 7.25
CA THR A 136 -10.63 5.27 6.45
C THR A 136 -10.06 4.90 5.09
N ALA A 137 -9.09 3.98 5.04
CA ALA A 137 -8.49 3.50 3.81
C ALA A 137 -9.52 2.81 2.91
N SER A 138 -10.42 1.98 3.48
CA SER A 138 -11.48 1.30 2.75
C SER A 138 -12.44 2.30 2.08
N ILE A 139 -13.00 3.24 2.84
CA ILE A 139 -13.98 4.22 2.37
C ILE A 139 -13.38 5.10 1.25
N LEU A 140 -12.14 5.52 1.40
CA LEU A 140 -11.51 6.48 0.50
C LEU A 140 -10.83 5.85 -0.72
N SER A 141 -10.58 4.53 -0.74
CA SER A 141 -9.89 3.87 -1.86
C SER A 141 -10.66 3.98 -3.19
N ILE A 142 -11.98 3.89 -3.18
CA ILE A 142 -12.79 4.00 -4.41
C ILE A 142 -12.78 5.44 -4.96
N PRO A 143 -13.12 6.49 -4.17
CA PRO A 143 -13.12 7.86 -4.69
C PRO A 143 -11.72 8.31 -5.12
N LEU A 144 -10.65 7.96 -4.40
CA LEU A 144 -9.28 8.31 -4.76
C LEU A 144 -8.78 7.51 -5.98
N GLY A 145 -9.17 6.24 -6.11
CA GLY A 145 -8.93 5.47 -7.33
C GLY A 145 -9.55 6.11 -8.57
N ARG A 146 -10.82 6.56 -8.48
CA ARG A 146 -11.47 7.31 -9.56
C ARG A 146 -10.80 8.68 -9.83
N LEU A 147 -10.37 9.35 -8.76
CA LEU A 147 -9.65 10.61 -8.89
C LEU A 147 -8.33 10.43 -9.65
N SER A 148 -7.61 9.32 -9.41
CA SER A 148 -6.36 9.00 -10.12
C SER A 148 -6.56 8.87 -11.63
N ASP A 149 -7.69 8.30 -12.05
CA ASP A 149 -8.03 8.17 -13.47
C ASP A 149 -8.34 9.52 -14.13
N ARG A 150 -8.82 10.52 -13.34
CA ARG A 150 -9.16 11.88 -13.83
C ARG A 150 -7.97 12.83 -13.88
N ILE A 151 -7.21 12.94 -12.77
CA ILE A 151 -6.12 13.92 -12.64
C ILE A 151 -4.76 13.38 -13.10
N GLY A 152 -4.68 12.07 -13.34
CA GLY A 152 -3.46 11.32 -13.67
C GLY A 152 -2.81 10.66 -12.47
N ARG A 153 -2.44 9.39 -12.63
CA ARG A 153 -1.93 8.52 -11.57
C ARG A 153 -0.62 9.03 -10.99
N LYS A 154 0.30 9.52 -11.84
CA LYS A 154 1.57 10.13 -11.40
C LYS A 154 1.34 11.27 -10.39
N LYS A 155 0.41 12.19 -10.70
CA LYS A 155 0.13 13.33 -9.82
C LYS A 155 -0.38 12.88 -8.46
N LEU A 156 -1.31 11.90 -8.45
CA LEU A 156 -1.84 11.38 -7.20
C LEU A 156 -0.79 10.63 -6.37
N LEU A 157 0.13 9.89 -7.01
CA LEU A 157 1.24 9.23 -6.33
C LEU A 157 2.20 10.22 -5.68
N VAL A 158 2.60 11.28 -6.42
CA VAL A 158 3.47 12.34 -5.86
C VAL A 158 2.79 13.00 -4.66
N THR A 159 1.51 13.37 -4.78
CA THR A 159 0.75 13.96 -3.67
C THR A 159 0.65 12.98 -2.50
N GLY A 160 0.41 11.70 -2.76
CA GLY A 160 0.34 10.67 -1.73
C GLY A 160 1.67 10.49 -0.97
N TYR A 161 2.81 10.55 -1.65
CA TYR A 161 4.12 10.51 -1.00
C TYR A 161 4.38 11.73 -0.13
N ILE A 162 3.92 12.93 -0.56
CA ILE A 162 3.98 14.14 0.26
C ILE A 162 3.08 14.02 1.49
N VAL A 163 1.85 13.51 1.32
CA VAL A 163 0.94 13.26 2.45
C VAL A 163 1.55 12.28 3.43
N PHE A 164 2.12 11.15 2.96
CA PHE A 164 2.84 10.20 3.82
C PHE A 164 3.94 10.87 4.62
N SER A 165 4.78 11.67 3.96
CA SER A 165 5.86 12.41 4.63
C SER A 165 5.32 13.30 5.76
N THR A 166 4.25 14.05 5.50
CA THR A 166 3.59 14.91 6.50
C THR A 166 3.03 14.10 7.66
N VAL A 167 2.38 12.97 7.37
CA VAL A 167 1.82 12.05 8.39
C VAL A 167 2.93 11.47 9.26
N TYR A 168 4.05 11.07 8.67
CA TYR A 168 5.19 10.55 9.41
C TYR A 168 5.84 11.62 10.30
N LEU A 169 5.91 12.87 9.85
CA LEU A 169 6.30 13.99 10.75
C LEU A 169 5.27 14.17 11.88
N GLY A 170 3.98 14.01 11.59
CA GLY A 170 2.95 13.99 12.62
C GLY A 170 3.20 12.92 13.69
N PHE A 171 3.55 11.70 13.30
CA PHE A 171 3.95 10.64 14.23
C PHE A 171 5.26 10.95 14.97
N ALA A 172 6.25 11.54 14.29
CA ALA A 172 7.52 11.91 14.90
C ALA A 172 7.33 12.86 16.09
N PHE A 173 6.54 13.91 15.90
CA PHE A 173 6.33 14.99 16.88
C PHE A 173 5.04 14.85 17.70
N ALA A 174 4.34 13.71 17.61
CA ALA A 174 3.12 13.47 18.37
C ALA A 174 3.41 13.51 19.89
N SER A 175 2.80 14.46 20.59
CA SER A 175 2.90 14.62 22.05
C SER A 175 1.59 14.32 22.77
N SER A 176 0.50 14.14 22.03
CA SER A 176 -0.84 13.88 22.58
C SER A 176 -1.57 12.73 21.87
N GLN A 177 -2.51 12.11 22.56
CA GLN A 177 -3.36 11.09 21.97
C GLN A 177 -4.19 11.63 20.79
N ALA A 178 -4.65 12.87 20.84
CA ALA A 178 -5.38 13.50 19.74
C ALA A 178 -4.54 13.57 18.46
N THR A 179 -3.25 13.94 18.56
CA THR A 179 -2.33 13.96 17.42
C THR A 179 -2.17 12.58 16.79
N ILE A 180 -2.07 11.54 17.61
CA ILE A 180 -1.98 10.14 17.13
C ILE A 180 -3.26 9.73 16.39
N ILE A 181 -4.45 10.04 16.92
CA ILE A 181 -5.73 9.72 16.25
C ILE A 181 -5.77 10.38 14.86
N VAL A 182 -5.47 11.67 14.78
CA VAL A 182 -5.42 12.39 13.50
C VAL A 182 -4.40 11.77 12.54
N ALA A 183 -3.22 11.42 13.04
CA ALA A 183 -2.17 10.78 12.23
C ALA A 183 -2.63 9.42 11.68
N PHE A 184 -3.36 8.59 12.44
CA PHE A 184 -3.92 7.32 11.94
C PHE A 184 -4.99 7.53 10.86
N ILE A 185 -5.87 8.53 11.01
CA ILE A 185 -6.86 8.89 9.99
C ILE A 185 -6.17 9.34 8.70
N LEU A 186 -5.18 10.23 8.82
CA LEU A 186 -4.40 10.71 7.67
C LEU A 186 -3.55 9.59 7.04
N TYR A 187 -3.06 8.63 7.83
CA TYR A 187 -2.38 7.46 7.32
C TYR A 187 -3.32 6.55 6.51
N GLY A 188 -4.59 6.43 6.92
CA GLY A 188 -5.63 5.77 6.13
C GLY A 188 -5.91 6.49 4.81
N PHE A 189 -5.96 7.82 4.84
CA PHE A 189 -6.10 8.64 3.64
C PHE A 189 -4.94 8.45 2.66
N TYR A 190 -3.70 8.53 3.14
CA TYR A 190 -2.51 8.23 2.35
C TYR A 190 -2.56 6.83 1.73
N THR A 191 -2.90 5.82 2.52
CA THR A 191 -2.98 4.42 2.04
C THR A 191 -3.98 4.27 0.90
N ALA A 192 -5.12 4.94 1.00
CA ALA A 192 -6.13 4.97 -0.07
C ALA A 192 -5.63 5.68 -1.35
N MET A 193 -4.78 6.71 -1.22
CA MET A 193 -4.17 7.41 -2.36
C MET A 193 -3.18 6.54 -3.12
N ILE A 194 -2.43 5.70 -2.42
CA ILE A 194 -1.24 5.06 -2.98
C ILE A 194 -1.50 3.62 -3.41
N THR A 195 -2.00 2.76 -2.52
CA THR A 195 -1.88 1.30 -2.69
C THR A 195 -2.57 0.75 -3.95
N GLY A 196 -3.76 1.27 -4.30
CA GLY A 196 -4.45 0.89 -5.55
C GLY A 196 -3.85 1.57 -6.78
N VAL A 197 -3.46 2.82 -6.61
CA VAL A 197 -2.97 3.68 -7.70
C VAL A 197 -1.57 3.27 -8.17
N GLU A 198 -0.70 2.78 -7.29
CA GLU A 198 0.60 2.20 -7.67
C GLU A 198 0.43 1.05 -8.66
N ARG A 199 -0.46 0.11 -8.35
CA ARG A 199 -0.75 -1.03 -9.24
C ARG A 199 -1.33 -0.58 -10.58
N ALA A 200 -2.25 0.40 -10.55
CA ALA A 200 -2.83 0.98 -11.76
C ALA A 200 -1.76 1.70 -12.59
N PHE A 201 -0.84 2.40 -11.95
CA PHE A 201 0.25 3.11 -12.63
C PHE A 201 1.25 2.16 -13.28
N ILE A 202 1.65 1.07 -12.60
CA ILE A 202 2.49 0.03 -13.19
C ILE A 202 1.81 -0.60 -14.40
N ALA A 203 0.53 -0.95 -14.28
CA ALA A 203 -0.22 -1.52 -15.39
C ALA A 203 -0.34 -0.57 -16.58
N GLU A 204 -0.33 0.76 -16.34
CA GLU A 204 -0.35 1.80 -17.38
C GLU A 204 0.97 1.95 -18.14
N ILE A 205 2.10 1.93 -17.41
CA ILE A 205 3.42 2.12 -18.01
C ILE A 205 4.05 0.82 -18.53
N SER A 206 3.44 -0.32 -18.23
CA SER A 206 3.93 -1.64 -18.64
C SER A 206 3.46 -2.01 -20.06
N PRO A 207 4.27 -2.76 -20.83
CA PRO A 207 3.81 -3.39 -22.07
C PRO A 207 2.59 -4.28 -21.82
N LYS A 208 1.64 -4.31 -22.79
CA LYS A 208 0.35 -5.03 -22.64
C LYS A 208 0.53 -6.49 -22.26
N ASP A 209 1.50 -7.16 -22.88
CA ASP A 209 1.78 -8.59 -22.70
C ASP A 209 2.53 -8.92 -21.39
N LEU A 210 3.09 -7.90 -20.71
CA LEU A 210 3.94 -8.07 -19.53
C LEU A 210 3.34 -7.45 -18.25
N LYS A 211 2.10 -6.94 -18.30
CA LYS A 211 1.46 -6.28 -17.12
C LYS A 211 1.53 -7.14 -15.85
N GLY A 212 1.19 -8.41 -15.96
CA GLY A 212 1.25 -9.35 -14.83
C GLY A 212 2.67 -9.54 -14.29
N THR A 213 3.66 -9.68 -15.19
CA THR A 213 5.08 -9.81 -14.82
C THR A 213 5.60 -8.56 -14.12
N MET A 214 5.21 -7.38 -14.59
CA MET A 214 5.64 -6.11 -14.00
C MET A 214 5.00 -5.84 -12.63
N LEU A 215 3.73 -6.20 -12.46
CA LEU A 215 3.08 -6.19 -11.15
C LEU A 215 3.76 -7.15 -10.16
N GLY A 216 4.14 -8.34 -10.63
CA GLY A 216 4.91 -9.31 -9.84
C GLY A 216 6.29 -8.78 -9.46
N LEU A 217 7.02 -8.19 -10.42
CA LEU A 217 8.33 -7.57 -10.17
C LEU A 217 8.26 -6.45 -9.14
N HIS A 218 7.28 -5.56 -9.26
CA HIS A 218 7.04 -4.51 -8.26
C HIS A 218 6.78 -5.10 -6.87
N SER A 219 5.89 -6.10 -6.77
CA SER A 219 5.60 -6.76 -5.49
C SER A 219 6.83 -7.43 -4.90
N THR A 220 7.71 -7.99 -5.73
CA THR A 220 8.99 -8.58 -5.30
C THR A 220 9.93 -7.51 -4.76
N ILE A 221 10.08 -6.38 -5.46
CA ILE A 221 10.95 -5.26 -5.03
C ILE A 221 10.46 -4.68 -3.70
N VAL A 222 9.15 -4.45 -3.58
CA VAL A 222 8.54 -3.98 -2.31
C VAL A 222 8.77 -5.00 -1.20
N GLY A 223 8.52 -6.30 -1.46
CA GLY A 223 8.74 -7.37 -0.49
C GLY A 223 10.19 -7.47 0.00
N VAL A 224 11.16 -7.38 -0.92
CA VAL A 224 12.60 -7.38 -0.59
C VAL A 224 12.99 -6.13 0.20
N ALA A 225 12.40 -4.97 -0.11
CA ALA A 225 12.69 -3.71 0.57
C ALA A 225 12.11 -3.65 2.00
N LEU A 226 11.03 -4.37 2.30
CA LEU A 226 10.37 -4.36 3.63
C LEU A 226 11.27 -4.87 4.75
N LEU A 227 12.14 -5.85 4.48
CA LEU A 227 13.06 -6.39 5.49
C LEU A 227 14.09 -5.32 5.91
N PRO A 228 14.92 -4.76 5.00
CA PRO A 228 15.84 -3.69 5.38
C PRO A 228 15.11 -2.44 5.91
N ALA A 229 13.93 -2.09 5.40
CA ALA A 229 13.13 -0.99 5.93
C ALA A 229 12.82 -1.16 7.41
N SER A 230 12.33 -2.34 7.80
CA SER A 230 11.99 -2.63 9.20
C SER A 230 13.23 -2.75 10.08
N LEU A 231 14.34 -3.27 9.57
CA LEU A 231 15.61 -3.32 10.29
C LEU A 231 16.17 -1.91 10.56
N ILE A 232 16.23 -1.06 9.54
CA ILE A 232 16.66 0.33 9.68
C ILE A 232 15.76 1.07 10.66
N ALA A 233 14.44 0.89 10.55
CA ALA A 233 13.47 1.50 11.45
C ALA A 233 13.70 1.08 12.91
N GLY A 234 13.94 -0.20 13.17
CA GLY A 234 14.25 -0.72 14.51
C GLY A 234 15.54 -0.14 15.07
N LEU A 235 16.63 -0.15 14.29
CA LEU A 235 17.92 0.40 14.70
C LEU A 235 17.83 1.91 14.99
N LEU A 236 17.09 2.67 14.18
CA LEU A 236 16.89 4.10 14.43
C LEU A 236 16.04 4.34 15.68
N TRP A 237 15.01 3.51 15.90
CA TRP A 237 14.15 3.59 17.08
C TRP A 237 14.93 3.30 18.37
N ASP A 238 15.70 2.22 18.38
CA ASP A 238 16.44 1.78 19.56
C ASP A 238 17.65 2.68 19.86
N GLY A 239 18.34 3.17 18.82
CA GLY A 239 19.55 4.00 18.98
C GLY A 239 19.27 5.47 19.23
N PHE A 240 18.22 6.03 18.60
CA PHE A 240 17.97 7.50 18.59
C PHE A 240 16.53 7.87 18.98
N GLY A 241 15.69 6.88 19.27
CA GLY A 241 14.30 7.08 19.67
C GLY A 241 13.31 7.12 18.50
N ALA A 242 12.04 6.96 18.84
CA ALA A 242 10.93 6.89 17.89
C ALA A 242 10.88 8.05 16.85
N PRO A 243 11.09 9.33 17.22
CA PRO A 243 11.04 10.43 16.25
C PRO A 243 11.97 10.26 15.07
N THR A 244 13.19 9.77 15.29
CA THR A 244 14.23 9.65 14.26
C THR A 244 13.83 8.69 13.15
N MET A 245 13.21 7.56 13.50
CA MET A 245 12.69 6.59 12.55
C MET A 245 11.62 7.23 11.64
N PHE A 246 10.69 7.99 12.21
CA PHE A 246 9.63 8.64 11.44
C PHE A 246 10.17 9.79 10.56
N ILE A 247 11.16 10.56 11.05
CA ILE A 247 11.84 11.60 10.25
C ILE A 247 12.58 10.97 9.07
N PHE A 248 13.27 9.84 9.28
CA PHE A 248 13.91 9.08 8.19
C PHE A 248 12.89 8.64 7.14
N GLY A 249 11.77 8.03 7.55
CA GLY A 249 10.70 7.60 6.64
C GLY A 249 10.08 8.76 5.86
N SER A 250 9.87 9.90 6.53
CA SER A 250 9.41 11.15 5.90
C SER A 250 10.41 11.63 4.84
N GLY A 251 11.70 11.65 5.13
CA GLY A 251 12.75 12.05 4.20
C GLY A 251 12.81 11.15 2.96
N MET A 252 12.77 9.83 3.16
CA MET A 252 12.75 8.86 2.05
C MET A 252 11.52 9.03 1.16
N SER A 253 10.37 9.31 1.73
CA SER A 253 9.15 9.58 0.98
C SER A 253 9.24 10.87 0.16
N LEU A 254 9.81 11.94 0.71
CA LEU A 254 10.06 13.18 -0.04
C LEU A 254 11.03 12.97 -1.19
N LEU A 255 12.11 12.21 -0.97
CA LEU A 255 13.05 11.85 -2.03
C LEU A 255 12.35 11.06 -3.15
N ALA A 256 11.52 10.09 -2.78
CA ALA A 256 10.71 9.34 -3.75
C ALA A 256 9.74 10.25 -4.52
N ALA A 257 9.05 11.18 -3.84
CA ALA A 257 8.17 12.17 -4.47
C ALA A 257 8.92 13.07 -5.46
N LEU A 258 10.06 13.62 -5.05
CA LEU A 258 10.90 14.48 -5.89
C LEU A 258 11.44 13.71 -7.11
N THR A 259 11.94 12.50 -6.91
CA THR A 259 12.43 11.64 -8.00
C THR A 259 11.31 11.36 -9.02
N LEU A 260 10.12 11.00 -8.54
CA LEU A 260 8.97 10.75 -9.39
C LEU A 260 8.52 12.01 -10.14
N LEU A 261 8.54 13.16 -9.46
CA LEU A 261 8.12 14.44 -10.05
C LEU A 261 9.07 14.90 -11.15
N LEU A 262 10.38 14.88 -10.90
CA LEU A 262 11.40 15.48 -11.76
C LEU A 262 11.80 14.59 -12.93
N PHE A 263 11.95 13.29 -12.69
CA PHE A 263 12.54 12.39 -13.71
C PHE A 263 11.52 11.54 -14.47
N MET A 264 10.30 11.35 -13.93
CA MET A 264 9.27 10.58 -14.62
C MET A 264 8.55 11.46 -15.65
N LYS A 265 8.55 11.05 -16.92
CA LYS A 265 7.83 11.75 -18.01
C LYS A 265 6.32 11.52 -17.92
N ASN A 266 5.51 12.52 -18.25
CA ASN A 266 4.07 12.33 -18.37
C ASN A 266 3.75 11.64 -19.72
N LYS A 267 2.96 10.58 -19.71
CA LYS A 267 2.58 9.82 -20.91
C LYS A 267 1.84 10.68 -21.97
N THR A 268 1.15 11.73 -21.53
CA THR A 268 0.44 12.68 -22.42
C THR A 268 1.35 13.40 -23.44
N LEU A 269 2.64 13.51 -23.16
CA LEU A 269 3.61 14.14 -24.07
C LEU A 269 4.18 13.18 -25.12
N LEU A 270 3.99 11.86 -24.97
CA LEU A 270 4.52 10.87 -25.90
C LEU A 270 3.55 10.53 -27.02
N VAL A 271 2.24 10.68 -26.81
CA VAL A 271 1.22 10.47 -27.86
C VAL A 271 1.27 11.57 -28.92
N ASN A 272 1.59 12.81 -28.54
CA ASN A 272 1.71 13.93 -29.48
C ASN A 272 3.04 14.00 -30.25
N LYS A 273 4.02 13.10 -29.98
CA LYS A 273 5.26 13.05 -30.78
C LYS A 273 5.23 12.01 -31.89
N ASN A 274 4.22 11.14 -31.92
CA ASN A 274 4.05 10.08 -32.94
C ASN A 274 2.76 10.26 -33.76
N ALA A 275 2.10 11.41 -33.66
CA ALA A 275 1.03 11.90 -34.54
C ALA A 275 1.59 13.04 -35.39
#